data_173ac7f4407824b9a147c93fe46777a8
#
_entry.id   173ac7f4407824b9a147c93fe46777a8
#
_cell.length_a   1.000
_cell.length_b   1.000
_cell.length_c   1.000
_cell.angle_alpha   90.00
_cell.angle_beta   90.00
_cell.angle_gamma   90.00
#
_symmetry.space_group_name_H-M   'P 1'
#
loop_
_entity.id
_entity.type
_entity.pdbx_description
1 polymer ?
#
loop_
_entity_poly.entity_id
_entity_poly.type
_entity_poly.pdbx_seq_one_letter_code
_entity_poly.pdbx_strand_id
1 'polypeptide(L)'
;MDAGELKGRKVLVTGASGFIGRRLVAGLVKAEAEVTALGRTRHSAASLSGAPVRFVQGSLSDAAAVRAAVAGQDVIFNLAYDFRQSATANIAAFETLLSAVEAEGRARIIHTSSIVVYDDWPNGSVSESASMDRPGGSPYRRAKIAMERRLMAGKRPAAILQPTIVWGAGSSLWTDGFAEGLLAGAVVVPEPEGLCQGVYVEDVVQACLAAASLPDLGRERLIINGPEAFPWSALLQGYARHLGRGAVRFAPARDLAPPVAYSQMTAVEESDAQPSLAARISAIGRGMLGHQRFEALVRMAKRRLKHGGEMRPDPHLYELMVAKGSCPSDAARARLGYAPAYDLERGLSDLAPYLQRLTR
;
A
#
# COMPACT_ATOMS: atom_id res chain seq x y z
N MET A 1 -1.02 -10.42 -21.43
CA MET A 1 -2.24 -10.79 -20.68
C MET A 1 -3.44 -10.39 -21.48
N ASP A 2 -4.32 -11.33 -21.68
CA ASP A 2 -5.55 -11.05 -22.44
C ASP A 2 -6.52 -10.31 -21.52
N ALA A 3 -6.71 -9.01 -21.73
CA ALA A 3 -7.66 -8.17 -20.97
C ALA A 3 -9.13 -8.65 -21.13
N GLY A 4 -9.38 -9.62 -22.03
CA GLY A 4 -10.71 -10.15 -22.31
C GLY A 4 -11.37 -10.93 -21.17
N GLU A 5 -10.59 -11.48 -20.23
CA GLU A 5 -11.12 -12.30 -19.13
C GLU A 5 -11.89 -11.50 -18.06
N LEU A 6 -11.66 -10.19 -17.96
CA LEU A 6 -12.39 -9.32 -17.03
C LEU A 6 -13.53 -8.54 -17.69
N LYS A 7 -13.67 -8.60 -19.01
CA LYS A 7 -14.74 -7.94 -19.75
C LYS A 7 -16.12 -8.40 -19.26
N GLY A 8 -16.96 -7.44 -18.87
CA GLY A 8 -18.31 -7.69 -18.35
C GLY A 8 -18.35 -8.34 -16.96
N ARG A 9 -17.20 -8.61 -16.32
CA ARG A 9 -17.18 -9.10 -14.94
C ARG A 9 -17.58 -7.99 -13.98
N LYS A 10 -18.43 -8.31 -13.01
CA LYS A 10 -18.83 -7.41 -11.94
C LYS A 10 -17.79 -7.44 -10.84
N VAL A 11 -17.13 -6.30 -10.58
CA VAL A 11 -16.03 -6.23 -9.64
C VAL A 11 -16.26 -5.15 -8.57
N LEU A 12 -16.05 -5.50 -7.31
CA LEU A 12 -16.05 -4.54 -6.21
C LEU A 12 -14.62 -4.18 -5.84
N VAL A 13 -14.33 -2.88 -5.72
CA VAL A 13 -13.05 -2.38 -5.20
C VAL A 13 -13.29 -1.64 -3.89
N THR A 14 -12.77 -2.18 -2.78
CA THR A 14 -12.65 -1.44 -1.52
C THR A 14 -11.30 -0.70 -1.50
N GLY A 15 -11.27 0.51 -0.92
CA GLY A 15 -10.06 1.35 -1.02
C GLY A 15 -9.83 1.95 -2.41
N ALA A 16 -10.84 2.01 -3.25
CA ALA A 16 -10.80 2.49 -4.64
C ALA A 16 -10.22 3.89 -4.81
N SER A 17 -10.43 4.80 -3.85
CA SER A 17 -9.88 6.17 -3.85
C SER A 17 -8.43 6.27 -3.35
N GLY A 18 -7.84 5.16 -2.90
CA GLY A 18 -6.47 5.07 -2.40
C GLY A 18 -5.40 5.10 -3.50
N PHE A 19 -4.14 5.01 -3.08
CA PHE A 19 -2.97 5.05 -3.96
C PHE A 19 -2.98 3.95 -5.03
N ILE A 20 -3.08 2.67 -4.63
CA ILE A 20 -3.18 1.53 -5.56
C ILE A 20 -4.59 1.50 -6.17
N GLY A 21 -5.64 1.73 -5.37
CA GLY A 21 -7.03 1.56 -5.77
C GLY A 21 -7.45 2.38 -6.98
N ARG A 22 -7.03 3.65 -7.09
CA ARG A 22 -7.35 4.50 -8.25
C ARG A 22 -6.77 3.95 -9.56
N ARG A 23 -5.57 3.40 -9.52
CA ARG A 23 -4.93 2.79 -10.68
C ARG A 23 -5.58 1.48 -11.05
N LEU A 24 -5.91 0.67 -10.04
CA LEU A 24 -6.64 -0.56 -10.25
C LEU A 24 -8.01 -0.29 -10.91
N VAL A 25 -8.76 0.70 -10.41
CA VAL A 25 -10.03 1.11 -11.03
C VAL A 25 -9.83 1.51 -12.50
N ALA A 26 -8.81 2.31 -12.81
CA ALA A 26 -8.50 2.68 -14.18
C ALA A 26 -8.16 1.45 -15.06
N GLY A 27 -7.38 0.51 -14.52
CA GLY A 27 -7.04 -0.75 -15.19
C GLY A 27 -8.28 -1.63 -15.44
N LEU A 28 -9.18 -1.74 -14.46
CA LEU A 28 -10.43 -2.50 -14.58
C LEU A 28 -11.39 -1.89 -15.60
N VAL A 29 -11.53 -0.57 -15.61
CA VAL A 29 -12.33 0.14 -16.62
C VAL A 29 -11.75 -0.08 -18.03
N LYS A 30 -10.42 -0.02 -18.18
CA LYS A 30 -9.75 -0.33 -19.46
C LYS A 30 -9.96 -1.77 -19.89
N ALA A 31 -10.09 -2.70 -18.94
CA ALA A 31 -10.42 -4.11 -19.20
C ALA A 31 -11.93 -4.36 -19.40
N GLU A 32 -12.74 -3.29 -19.53
CA GLU A 32 -14.20 -3.35 -19.71
C GLU A 32 -14.95 -4.12 -18.61
N ALA A 33 -14.43 -4.10 -17.37
CA ALA A 33 -15.14 -4.65 -16.21
C ALA A 33 -16.23 -3.69 -15.70
N GLU A 34 -17.31 -4.24 -15.12
CA GLU A 34 -18.35 -3.45 -14.44
C GLU A 34 -17.90 -3.13 -13.01
N VAL A 35 -17.34 -1.93 -12.81
CA VAL A 35 -16.70 -1.57 -11.55
C VAL A 35 -17.69 -0.97 -10.56
N THR A 36 -17.73 -1.54 -9.36
CA THR A 36 -18.36 -0.95 -8.15
C THR A 36 -17.26 -0.53 -7.19
N ALA A 37 -17.34 0.67 -6.63
CA ALA A 37 -16.45 1.17 -5.60
C ALA A 37 -17.21 1.39 -4.29
N LEU A 38 -16.71 0.84 -3.17
CA LEU A 38 -17.18 1.16 -1.83
C LEU A 38 -16.30 2.25 -1.22
N GLY A 39 -16.90 3.34 -0.79
CA GLY A 39 -16.16 4.45 -0.20
C GLY A 39 -16.98 5.27 0.79
N ARG A 40 -16.29 5.89 1.78
CA ARG A 40 -16.93 6.53 2.93
C ARG A 40 -17.52 7.92 2.65
N THR A 41 -16.97 8.63 1.67
CA THR A 41 -17.26 10.05 1.50
C THR A 41 -17.56 10.42 0.06
N ARG A 42 -18.29 11.53 -0.13
CA ARG A 42 -18.49 12.15 -1.46
C ARG A 42 -17.15 12.52 -2.14
N HIS A 43 -16.12 12.83 -1.35
CA HIS A 43 -14.78 13.08 -1.89
C HIS A 43 -14.16 11.82 -2.50
N SER A 44 -14.39 10.66 -1.89
CA SER A 44 -13.98 9.36 -2.47
C SER A 44 -14.68 9.13 -3.82
N ALA A 45 -15.97 9.46 -3.93
CA ALA A 45 -16.69 9.40 -5.20
C ALA A 45 -16.14 10.40 -6.23
N ALA A 46 -15.90 11.64 -5.82
CA ALA A 46 -15.34 12.68 -6.70
C ALA A 46 -13.94 12.34 -7.23
N SER A 47 -13.13 11.61 -6.46
CA SER A 47 -11.80 11.15 -6.91
C SER A 47 -11.85 10.08 -8.01
N LEU A 48 -13.01 9.49 -8.24
CA LEU A 48 -13.30 8.50 -9.28
C LEU A 48 -14.20 9.08 -10.37
N SER A 49 -14.57 10.37 -10.28
CA SER A 49 -15.39 11.04 -11.29
C SER A 49 -14.67 11.03 -12.64
N GLY A 50 -15.39 10.71 -13.70
CA GLY A 50 -14.82 10.53 -15.04
C GLY A 50 -14.54 9.08 -15.43
N ALA A 51 -14.63 8.13 -14.49
CA ALA A 51 -14.65 6.70 -14.78
C ALA A 51 -16.10 6.14 -14.67
N PRO A 52 -16.51 5.19 -15.51
CA PRO A 52 -17.82 4.54 -15.43
C PRO A 52 -17.87 3.58 -14.23
N VAL A 53 -17.98 4.11 -13.02
CA VAL A 53 -17.94 3.37 -11.77
C VAL A 53 -19.22 3.57 -10.97
N ARG A 54 -19.87 2.49 -10.58
CA ARG A 54 -20.97 2.52 -9.59
C ARG A 54 -20.40 2.78 -8.21
N PHE A 55 -20.74 3.90 -7.60
CA PHE A 55 -20.27 4.21 -6.26
C PHE A 55 -21.31 3.83 -5.20
N VAL A 56 -20.90 3.05 -4.21
CA VAL A 56 -21.67 2.73 -2.99
C VAL A 56 -21.06 3.50 -1.83
N GLN A 57 -21.84 4.39 -1.22
CA GLN A 57 -21.38 5.12 -0.06
C GLN A 57 -21.55 4.29 1.20
N GLY A 58 -20.46 4.03 1.91
CA GLY A 58 -20.46 3.28 3.16
C GLY A 58 -19.04 2.98 3.65
N SER A 59 -18.98 2.50 4.89
CA SER A 59 -17.76 1.98 5.50
C SER A 59 -17.74 0.45 5.46
N LEU A 60 -16.56 -0.18 5.54
CA LEU A 60 -16.47 -1.62 5.74
C LEU A 60 -17.04 -2.09 7.09
N SER A 61 -17.24 -1.20 8.07
CA SER A 61 -17.94 -1.49 9.32
C SER A 61 -19.46 -1.37 9.21
N ASP A 62 -19.99 -0.91 8.08
CA ASP A 62 -21.42 -0.84 7.79
C ASP A 62 -21.87 -2.10 7.04
N ALA A 63 -22.40 -3.06 7.77
CA ALA A 63 -22.80 -4.35 7.20
C ALA A 63 -23.89 -4.23 6.11
N ALA A 64 -24.77 -3.21 6.16
CA ALA A 64 -25.79 -3.01 5.14
C ALA A 64 -25.16 -2.51 3.84
N ALA A 65 -24.29 -1.50 3.92
CA ALA A 65 -23.58 -0.97 2.76
C ALA A 65 -22.65 -2.03 2.15
N VAL A 66 -21.97 -2.85 2.97
CA VAL A 66 -21.12 -3.93 2.52
C VAL A 66 -21.91 -5.00 1.77
N ARG A 67 -23.03 -5.46 2.32
CA ARG A 67 -23.91 -6.42 1.62
C ARG A 67 -24.42 -5.86 0.29
N ALA A 68 -24.85 -4.61 0.26
CA ALA A 68 -25.32 -3.97 -0.98
C ALA A 68 -24.19 -3.82 -2.03
N ALA A 69 -22.94 -3.65 -1.61
CA ALA A 69 -21.80 -3.54 -2.49
C ALA A 69 -21.35 -4.91 -3.03
N VAL A 70 -21.41 -5.96 -2.20
CA VAL A 70 -20.96 -7.33 -2.53
C VAL A 70 -21.97 -8.07 -3.41
N ALA A 71 -23.25 -7.73 -3.31
CA ALA A 71 -24.32 -8.44 -4.03
C ALA A 71 -24.05 -8.54 -5.52
N GLY A 72 -24.06 -9.77 -6.04
CA GLY A 72 -23.89 -10.11 -7.45
C GLY A 72 -22.49 -9.87 -8.03
N GLN A 73 -21.47 -9.61 -7.20
CA GLN A 73 -20.10 -9.41 -7.66
C GLN A 73 -19.41 -10.76 -7.99
N ASP A 74 -18.55 -10.74 -9.01
CA ASP A 74 -17.73 -11.89 -9.41
C ASP A 74 -16.37 -11.87 -8.73
N VAL A 75 -15.82 -10.66 -8.51
CA VAL A 75 -14.48 -10.44 -7.90
C VAL A 75 -14.54 -9.30 -6.88
N ILE A 76 -13.94 -9.52 -5.74
CA ILE A 76 -13.78 -8.50 -4.70
C ILE A 76 -12.29 -8.15 -4.57
N PHE A 77 -11.92 -6.93 -4.91
CA PHE A 77 -10.60 -6.38 -4.63
C PHE A 77 -10.63 -5.68 -3.27
N ASN A 78 -9.97 -6.27 -2.28
CA ASN A 78 -9.88 -5.69 -0.95
C ASN A 78 -8.52 -5.01 -0.73
N LEU A 79 -8.47 -3.69 -0.99
CA LEU A 79 -7.31 -2.84 -0.78
C LEU A 79 -7.47 -1.89 0.42
N ALA A 80 -8.65 -1.88 1.04
CA ALA A 80 -8.92 -0.96 2.14
C ALA A 80 -8.14 -1.34 3.40
N TYR A 81 -7.45 -0.35 3.97
CA TYR A 81 -6.89 -0.34 5.31
C TYR A 81 -6.91 1.08 5.86
N ASP A 82 -7.36 1.28 7.09
CA ASP A 82 -7.37 2.61 7.72
C ASP A 82 -6.29 2.70 8.80
N PHE A 83 -5.17 3.33 8.47
CA PHE A 83 -4.04 3.56 9.40
C PHE A 83 -4.39 4.43 10.61
N ARG A 84 -5.59 5.01 10.66
CA ARG A 84 -6.08 5.81 11.79
C ARG A 84 -6.92 4.99 12.78
N GLN A 85 -7.21 3.75 12.42
CA GLN A 85 -7.95 2.79 13.23
C GLN A 85 -7.00 1.76 13.83
N SER A 86 -7.42 1.17 14.94
CA SER A 86 -6.70 0.06 15.56
C SER A 86 -6.62 -1.17 14.65
N ALA A 87 -5.70 -2.08 14.96
CA ALA A 87 -5.64 -3.38 14.30
C ALA A 87 -6.96 -4.14 14.44
N THR A 88 -7.55 -4.14 15.63
CA THR A 88 -8.84 -4.79 15.94
C THR A 88 -9.98 -4.22 15.10
N ALA A 89 -10.07 -2.89 14.97
CA ALA A 89 -11.10 -2.26 14.16
C ALA A 89 -10.95 -2.59 12.66
N ASN A 90 -9.73 -2.63 12.14
CA ASN A 90 -9.48 -3.04 10.76
C ASN A 90 -9.82 -4.51 10.52
N ILE A 91 -9.50 -5.39 11.47
CA ILE A 91 -9.86 -6.82 11.39
C ILE A 91 -11.38 -6.98 11.40
N ALA A 92 -12.09 -6.32 12.31
CA ALA A 92 -13.56 -6.39 12.38
C ALA A 92 -14.23 -5.89 11.10
N ALA A 93 -13.73 -4.78 10.51
CA ALA A 93 -14.21 -4.28 9.24
C ALA A 93 -13.96 -5.26 8.08
N PHE A 94 -12.82 -5.94 8.09
CA PHE A 94 -12.51 -7.00 7.13
C PHE A 94 -13.43 -8.21 7.31
N GLU A 95 -13.72 -8.63 8.54
CA GLU A 95 -14.63 -9.74 8.83
C GLU A 95 -16.07 -9.44 8.37
N THR A 96 -16.52 -8.19 8.47
CA THR A 96 -17.79 -7.76 7.91
C THR A 96 -17.84 -7.97 6.39
N LEU A 97 -16.76 -7.63 5.68
CA LEU A 97 -16.64 -7.87 4.25
C LEU A 97 -16.63 -9.37 3.94
N LEU A 98 -15.79 -10.13 4.62
CA LEU A 98 -15.63 -11.57 4.38
C LEU A 98 -16.95 -12.32 4.62
N SER A 99 -17.66 -12.01 5.71
CA SER A 99 -18.98 -12.61 6.02
C SER A 99 -20.00 -12.33 4.92
N ALA A 100 -20.02 -11.11 4.36
CA ALA A 100 -20.93 -10.79 3.26
C ALA A 100 -20.56 -11.55 1.97
N VAL A 101 -19.27 -11.69 1.67
CA VAL A 101 -18.78 -12.43 0.49
C VAL A 101 -19.06 -13.93 0.63
N GLU A 102 -18.91 -14.50 1.82
CA GLU A 102 -19.21 -15.90 2.07
C GLU A 102 -20.72 -16.19 2.01
N ALA A 103 -21.55 -15.28 2.51
CA ALA A 103 -23.01 -15.40 2.43
C ALA A 103 -23.52 -15.32 0.98
N GLU A 104 -22.95 -14.45 0.15
CA GLU A 104 -23.25 -14.36 -1.29
C GLU A 104 -22.81 -15.62 -2.05
N GLY A 105 -21.71 -16.24 -1.61
CA GLY A 105 -21.25 -17.54 -2.08
C GLY A 105 -20.70 -17.59 -3.50
N ARG A 106 -20.48 -16.45 -4.18
CA ARG A 106 -20.10 -16.38 -5.59
C ARG A 106 -18.69 -15.83 -5.81
N ALA A 107 -18.37 -14.69 -5.24
CA ALA A 107 -17.18 -13.94 -5.55
C ALA A 107 -15.88 -14.63 -5.11
N ARG A 108 -14.80 -14.41 -5.88
CA ARG A 108 -13.42 -14.62 -5.45
C ARG A 108 -12.86 -13.32 -4.83
N ILE A 109 -11.82 -13.46 -4.00
CA ILE A 109 -11.23 -12.33 -3.27
C ILE A 109 -9.79 -12.12 -3.72
N ILE A 110 -9.44 -10.90 -4.12
CA ILE A 110 -8.07 -10.46 -4.34
C ILE A 110 -7.74 -9.48 -3.21
N HIS A 111 -6.91 -9.93 -2.26
CA HIS A 111 -6.57 -9.15 -1.07
C HIS A 111 -5.15 -8.61 -1.16
N THR A 112 -4.97 -7.32 -1.00
CA THR A 112 -3.65 -6.71 -0.86
C THR A 112 -3.21 -6.77 0.59
N SER A 113 -2.30 -7.69 0.89
CA SER A 113 -1.59 -7.79 2.16
C SER A 113 -0.29 -6.99 2.13
N SER A 114 0.79 -7.52 2.67
CA SER A 114 2.12 -6.91 2.66
C SER A 114 3.19 -7.92 3.02
N ILE A 115 4.40 -7.72 2.52
CA ILE A 115 5.60 -8.49 2.90
C ILE A 115 5.92 -8.45 4.40
N VAL A 116 5.48 -7.41 5.12
CA VAL A 116 5.73 -7.24 6.57
C VAL A 116 5.14 -8.32 7.45
N VAL A 117 4.28 -9.20 6.90
CA VAL A 117 3.70 -10.32 7.65
C VAL A 117 4.76 -11.35 8.06
N TYR A 118 5.82 -11.49 7.29
CA TYR A 118 6.86 -12.48 7.50
C TYR A 118 7.84 -12.10 8.61
N ASP A 119 8.28 -13.11 9.37
CA ASP A 119 9.11 -12.93 10.56
C ASP A 119 10.54 -12.47 10.22
N ASP A 120 11.08 -12.95 9.10
CA ASP A 120 12.45 -12.66 8.68
C ASP A 120 12.57 -11.37 7.85
N TRP A 121 11.46 -10.75 7.47
CA TRP A 121 11.49 -9.44 6.83
C TRP A 121 11.98 -8.36 7.81
N PRO A 122 12.88 -7.46 7.42
CA PRO A 122 13.44 -7.28 6.06
C PRO A 122 14.83 -7.92 5.86
N ASN A 123 15.36 -8.68 6.80
CA ASN A 123 16.77 -9.10 6.83
C ASN A 123 17.03 -10.50 6.24
N GLY A 124 16.02 -11.37 6.22
CA GLY A 124 16.13 -12.73 5.70
C GLY A 124 15.75 -12.89 4.23
N SER A 125 15.91 -14.11 3.72
CA SER A 125 15.31 -14.52 2.45
C SER A 125 13.88 -14.98 2.73
N VAL A 126 12.91 -14.27 2.17
CA VAL A 126 11.48 -14.50 2.44
C VAL A 126 10.82 -15.15 1.24
N SER A 127 10.06 -16.21 1.49
CA SER A 127 9.15 -16.86 0.53
C SER A 127 7.75 -16.96 1.13
N GLU A 128 6.77 -17.37 0.31
CA GLU A 128 5.36 -17.51 0.74
C GLU A 128 5.14 -18.59 1.82
N SER A 129 6.11 -19.46 2.02
CA SER A 129 6.12 -20.48 3.09
C SER A 129 6.84 -20.05 4.37
N ALA A 130 7.43 -18.85 4.39
CA ALA A 130 8.14 -18.34 5.56
C ALA A 130 7.19 -18.13 6.77
N SER A 131 7.76 -18.17 7.98
CA SER A 131 7.00 -18.01 9.22
C SER A 131 6.39 -16.62 9.36
N MET A 132 5.19 -16.58 9.96
CA MET A 132 4.46 -15.37 10.39
C MET A 132 4.04 -15.49 11.87
N ASP A 133 4.77 -16.28 12.67
CA ASP A 133 4.34 -16.67 14.01
C ASP A 133 5.00 -15.86 15.12
N ARG A 134 6.04 -15.06 14.80
CA ARG A 134 6.67 -14.17 15.76
C ARG A 134 5.64 -13.22 16.37
N PRO A 135 5.48 -13.23 17.70
CA PRO A 135 4.53 -12.36 18.38
C PRO A 135 4.95 -10.87 18.26
N GLY A 136 3.98 -9.99 18.38
CA GLY A 136 4.22 -8.54 18.36
C GLY A 136 4.27 -7.94 16.95
N GLY A 137 5.10 -6.92 16.80
CA GLY A 137 5.19 -6.09 15.60
C GLY A 137 4.13 -4.98 15.56
N SER A 138 4.12 -4.21 14.47
CA SER A 138 3.20 -3.09 14.31
C SER A 138 1.73 -3.53 14.26
N PRO A 139 0.78 -2.65 14.63
CA PRO A 139 -0.65 -2.90 14.47
C PRO A 139 -1.01 -3.32 13.04
N TYR A 140 -0.35 -2.72 12.06
CA TYR A 140 -0.51 -3.06 10.65
C TYR A 140 -0.14 -4.52 10.35
N ARG A 141 1.05 -4.97 10.80
CA ARG A 141 1.50 -6.35 10.64
C ARG A 141 0.51 -7.33 11.28
N ARG A 142 0.11 -7.08 12.52
CA ARG A 142 -0.86 -7.95 13.24
C ARG A 142 -2.18 -8.07 12.50
N ALA A 143 -2.72 -6.95 12.01
CA ALA A 143 -3.96 -6.95 11.26
C ALA A 143 -3.82 -7.72 9.95
N LYS A 144 -2.75 -7.52 9.19
CA LYS A 144 -2.53 -8.23 7.92
C LYS A 144 -2.38 -9.73 8.12
N ILE A 145 -1.64 -10.19 9.14
CA ILE A 145 -1.54 -11.62 9.49
C ILE A 145 -2.93 -12.20 9.83
N ALA A 146 -3.72 -11.50 10.64
CA ALA A 146 -5.06 -11.96 11.00
C ALA A 146 -5.97 -12.08 9.77
N MET A 147 -5.97 -11.08 8.88
CA MET A 147 -6.75 -11.10 7.65
C MET A 147 -6.34 -12.25 6.73
N GLU A 148 -5.03 -12.49 6.56
CA GLU A 148 -4.52 -13.61 5.76
C GLU A 148 -4.96 -14.96 6.33
N ARG A 149 -4.83 -15.16 7.65
CA ARG A 149 -5.27 -16.40 8.31
C ARG A 149 -6.76 -16.66 8.10
N ARG A 150 -7.60 -15.60 8.14
CA ARG A 150 -9.03 -15.69 7.85
C ARG A 150 -9.30 -16.14 6.41
N LEU A 151 -8.60 -15.54 5.42
CA LEU A 151 -8.74 -15.90 4.01
C LEU A 151 -8.29 -17.35 3.75
N MET A 152 -7.16 -17.76 4.32
CA MET A 152 -6.64 -19.11 4.14
C MET A 152 -7.54 -20.18 4.78
N ALA A 153 -8.22 -19.86 5.90
CA ALA A 153 -9.20 -20.72 6.55
C ALA A 153 -10.60 -20.66 5.90
N GLY A 154 -10.87 -19.64 5.07
CA GLY A 154 -12.17 -19.42 4.44
C GLY A 154 -12.52 -20.42 3.36
N LYS A 155 -13.73 -20.29 2.80
CA LYS A 155 -14.25 -21.22 1.77
C LYS A 155 -14.12 -20.66 0.35
N ARG A 156 -13.94 -19.35 0.20
CA ARG A 156 -13.89 -18.68 -1.11
C ARG A 156 -12.49 -18.73 -1.71
N PRO A 157 -12.37 -18.81 -3.05
CA PRO A 157 -11.08 -18.60 -3.71
C PRO A 157 -10.50 -17.23 -3.36
N ALA A 158 -9.20 -17.19 -3.02
CA ALA A 158 -8.54 -15.96 -2.61
C ALA A 158 -7.08 -15.90 -3.05
N ALA A 159 -6.69 -14.83 -3.74
CA ALA A 159 -5.29 -14.47 -3.90
C ALA A 159 -4.91 -13.40 -2.86
N ILE A 160 -3.90 -13.69 -2.08
CA ILE A 160 -3.32 -12.78 -1.09
C ILE A 160 -2.04 -12.24 -1.69
N LEU A 161 -2.10 -11.03 -2.25
CA LEU A 161 -0.95 -10.37 -2.83
C LEU A 161 -0.17 -9.66 -1.71
N GLN A 162 1.10 -9.93 -1.61
CA GLN A 162 2.00 -9.42 -0.58
C GLN A 162 3.06 -8.51 -1.20
N PRO A 163 2.67 -7.26 -1.57
CA PRO A 163 3.63 -6.34 -2.16
C PRO A 163 4.70 -5.95 -1.14
N THR A 164 5.88 -5.67 -1.67
CA THR A 164 7.03 -5.14 -0.95
C THR A 164 6.89 -3.63 -0.75
N ILE A 165 7.91 -2.84 -1.03
CA ILE A 165 7.90 -1.38 -0.88
C ILE A 165 7.27 -0.75 -2.12
N VAL A 166 5.96 -0.45 -2.05
CA VAL A 166 5.21 0.08 -3.21
C VAL A 166 5.45 1.57 -3.37
N TRP A 167 6.16 1.96 -4.41
CA TRP A 167 6.45 3.35 -4.74
C TRP A 167 5.78 3.80 -6.03
N GLY A 168 5.70 5.11 -6.26
CA GLY A 168 5.02 5.72 -7.40
C GLY A 168 4.21 6.95 -6.99
N ALA A 169 3.62 7.67 -7.95
CA ALA A 169 2.93 8.94 -7.74
C ALA A 169 1.79 8.84 -6.72
N GLY A 170 1.89 9.53 -5.58
CA GLY A 170 0.90 9.52 -4.50
C GLY A 170 1.09 8.39 -3.49
N SER A 171 2.24 7.68 -3.50
CA SER A 171 2.69 6.86 -2.37
C SER A 171 3.10 7.78 -1.24
N SER A 172 2.27 7.86 -0.20
CA SER A 172 2.47 8.82 0.89
C SER A 172 3.77 8.60 1.66
N LEU A 173 4.20 7.35 1.83
CA LEU A 173 5.40 6.99 2.57
C LEU A 173 6.63 6.95 1.66
N TRP A 174 6.55 6.21 0.56
CA TRP A 174 7.72 5.84 -0.23
C TRP A 174 8.05 6.81 -1.37
N THR A 175 7.14 7.75 -1.69
CA THR A 175 7.40 8.81 -2.68
C THR A 175 7.22 10.19 -2.07
N ASP A 176 6.02 10.51 -1.57
CA ASP A 176 5.72 11.85 -1.07
C ASP A 176 6.56 12.20 0.15
N GLY A 177 6.72 11.26 1.10
CA GLY A 177 7.52 11.48 2.30
C GLY A 177 8.99 11.76 1.99
N PHE A 178 9.60 10.99 1.09
CA PHE A 178 10.97 11.25 0.65
C PHE A 178 11.10 12.52 -0.17
N ALA A 179 10.15 12.80 -1.06
CA ALA A 179 10.13 14.05 -1.80
C ALA A 179 10.03 15.27 -0.85
N GLU A 180 9.22 15.20 0.20
CA GLU A 180 9.15 16.21 1.25
C GLU A 180 10.48 16.40 1.99
N GLY A 181 11.17 15.31 2.34
CA GLY A 181 12.49 15.34 2.97
C GLY A 181 13.53 16.03 2.06
N LEU A 182 13.57 15.66 0.79
CA LEU A 182 14.46 16.28 -0.20
C LEU A 182 14.13 17.76 -0.42
N LEU A 183 12.85 18.11 -0.50
CA LEU A 183 12.42 19.51 -0.65
C LEU A 183 12.73 20.36 0.59
N ALA A 184 12.79 19.76 1.78
CA ALA A 184 13.19 20.42 3.01
C ALA A 184 14.72 20.65 3.10
N GLY A 185 15.53 19.87 2.37
CA GLY A 185 16.98 19.99 2.35
C GLY A 185 17.69 18.71 1.94
N ALA A 186 17.62 17.67 2.77
CA ALA A 186 18.30 16.41 2.51
C ALA A 186 17.58 15.20 3.14
N VAL A 187 17.84 14.04 2.57
CA VAL A 187 17.54 12.74 3.19
C VAL A 187 18.85 12.04 3.54
N VAL A 188 18.95 11.53 4.76
CA VAL A 188 20.14 10.84 5.26
C VAL A 188 19.97 9.33 5.07
N VAL A 189 20.96 8.71 4.45
CA VAL A 189 21.04 7.26 4.20
C VAL A 189 22.16 6.67 5.04
N PRO A 190 21.95 5.51 5.69
CA PRO A 190 23.02 4.81 6.42
C PRO A 190 24.15 4.35 5.49
N GLU A 191 25.38 4.37 5.98
CA GLU A 191 26.53 3.80 5.29
C GLU A 191 27.23 2.76 6.18
N PRO A 192 27.33 1.47 5.75
CA PRO A 192 26.84 0.93 4.48
C PRO A 192 25.31 0.84 4.44
N GLU A 193 24.72 1.10 3.27
CA GLU A 193 23.31 0.90 3.02
C GLU A 193 23.00 -0.54 2.61
N GLY A 194 21.71 -0.93 2.76
CA GLY A 194 21.15 -2.16 2.22
C GLY A 194 20.46 -1.93 0.87
N LEU A 195 19.58 -2.86 0.50
CA LEU A 195 18.83 -2.83 -0.76
C LEU A 195 17.34 -2.60 -0.52
N CYS A 196 16.76 -1.68 -1.28
CA CYS A 196 15.33 -1.48 -1.36
C CYS A 196 14.69 -2.58 -2.21
N GLN A 197 13.81 -3.35 -1.61
CA GLN A 197 12.95 -4.31 -2.32
C GLN A 197 11.73 -3.53 -2.83
N GLY A 198 11.94 -2.70 -3.84
CA GLY A 198 10.92 -1.78 -4.35
C GLY A 198 10.09 -2.38 -5.48
N VAL A 199 8.78 -2.17 -5.45
CA VAL A 199 7.87 -2.50 -6.55
C VAL A 199 7.13 -1.24 -7.00
N TYR A 200 7.10 -0.99 -8.30
CA TYR A 200 6.33 0.13 -8.84
C TYR A 200 4.84 -0.17 -8.80
N VAL A 201 4.04 0.84 -8.52
CA VAL A 201 2.60 0.66 -8.27
C VAL A 201 1.85 0.03 -9.45
N GLU A 202 2.28 0.30 -10.68
CA GLU A 202 1.63 -0.27 -11.88
C GLU A 202 1.86 -1.80 -11.98
N ASP A 203 3.00 -2.30 -11.52
CA ASP A 203 3.26 -3.75 -11.44
C ASP A 203 2.37 -4.42 -10.38
N VAL A 204 2.09 -3.74 -9.26
CA VAL A 204 1.12 -4.24 -8.27
C VAL A 204 -0.30 -4.30 -8.87
N VAL A 205 -0.69 -3.30 -9.64
CA VAL A 205 -1.98 -3.30 -10.37
C VAL A 205 -2.04 -4.45 -11.36
N GLN A 206 -0.96 -4.68 -12.11
CA GLN A 206 -0.85 -5.81 -13.03
C GLN A 206 -1.06 -7.15 -12.31
N ALA A 207 -0.41 -7.34 -11.16
CA ALA A 207 -0.59 -8.54 -10.34
C ALA A 207 -2.05 -8.71 -9.85
N CYS A 208 -2.71 -7.62 -9.46
CA CYS A 208 -4.13 -7.65 -9.09
C CYS A 208 -5.02 -8.13 -10.25
N LEU A 209 -4.83 -7.57 -11.44
CA LEU A 209 -5.61 -7.94 -12.63
C LEU A 209 -5.33 -9.39 -13.03
N ALA A 210 -4.07 -9.82 -13.03
CA ALA A 210 -3.71 -11.20 -13.34
C ALA A 210 -4.32 -12.21 -12.35
N ALA A 211 -4.28 -11.92 -11.05
CA ALA A 211 -4.88 -12.78 -10.03
C ALA A 211 -6.42 -12.90 -10.20
N ALA A 212 -7.07 -11.81 -10.59
CA ALA A 212 -8.52 -11.82 -10.84
C ALA A 212 -8.92 -12.65 -12.06
N SER A 213 -8.04 -12.76 -13.05
CA SER A 213 -8.24 -13.48 -14.30
C SER A 213 -7.94 -14.97 -14.21
N LEU A 214 -7.32 -15.46 -13.13
CA LEU A 214 -7.01 -16.88 -12.98
C LEU A 214 -8.29 -17.74 -13.00
N PRO A 215 -8.42 -18.74 -13.89
CA PRO A 215 -9.61 -19.58 -13.95
C PRO A 215 -9.74 -20.50 -12.73
N ASP A 216 -8.62 -21.01 -12.24
CA ASP A 216 -8.49 -22.02 -11.18
C ASP A 216 -7.93 -21.42 -9.87
N LEU A 217 -8.31 -20.21 -9.54
CA LEU A 217 -7.86 -19.56 -8.30
C LEU A 217 -8.25 -20.39 -7.09
N GLY A 218 -7.24 -20.85 -6.34
CA GLY A 218 -7.38 -21.48 -5.04
C GLY A 218 -7.38 -20.46 -3.88
N ARG A 219 -6.67 -20.82 -2.80
CA ARG A 219 -6.31 -19.90 -1.72
C ARG A 219 -4.79 -19.88 -1.63
N GLU A 220 -4.19 -18.80 -2.02
CA GLU A 220 -2.75 -18.73 -2.22
C GLU A 220 -2.19 -17.35 -1.84
N ARG A 221 -0.95 -17.35 -1.33
CA ARG A 221 -0.15 -16.15 -1.07
C ARG A 221 0.82 -15.96 -2.20
N LEU A 222 1.06 -14.71 -2.59
CA LEU A 222 1.95 -14.38 -3.70
C LEU A 222 2.72 -13.10 -3.35
N ILE A 223 4.02 -13.20 -3.23
CA ILE A 223 4.91 -12.05 -3.04
C ILE A 223 4.99 -11.26 -4.35
N ILE A 224 4.75 -9.96 -4.26
CA ILE A 224 4.78 -9.05 -5.41
C ILE A 224 5.94 -8.06 -5.19
N ASN A 225 7.03 -8.28 -5.91
CA ASN A 225 8.23 -7.46 -5.86
C ASN A 225 8.58 -6.93 -7.25
N GLY A 226 9.44 -5.91 -7.30
CA GLY A 226 9.97 -5.38 -8.56
C GLY A 226 10.91 -6.38 -9.27
N PRO A 227 11.40 -6.03 -10.47
CA PRO A 227 12.29 -6.90 -11.24
C PRO A 227 13.64 -7.11 -10.56
N GLU A 228 14.10 -6.12 -9.80
CA GLU A 228 15.38 -6.11 -9.10
C GLU A 228 15.30 -5.25 -7.82
N ALA A 229 16.19 -5.55 -6.89
CA ALA A 229 16.43 -4.69 -5.73
C ALA A 229 17.50 -3.65 -6.08
N PHE A 230 17.39 -2.46 -5.51
CA PHE A 230 18.28 -1.34 -5.79
C PHE A 230 18.70 -0.61 -4.51
N PRO A 231 19.85 0.12 -4.52
CA PRO A 231 20.24 0.93 -3.38
C PRO A 231 19.21 2.01 -3.05
N TRP A 232 18.95 2.28 -1.79
CA TRP A 232 18.07 3.36 -1.36
C TRP A 232 18.53 4.72 -1.89
N SER A 233 19.85 4.92 -1.89
CA SER A 233 20.47 6.14 -2.44
C SER A 233 20.14 6.34 -3.91
N ALA A 234 20.09 5.28 -4.72
CA ALA A 234 19.75 5.38 -6.13
C ALA A 234 18.30 5.89 -6.36
N LEU A 235 17.34 5.37 -5.59
CA LEU A 235 15.96 5.85 -5.62
C LEU A 235 15.86 7.34 -5.23
N LEU A 236 16.52 7.70 -4.12
CA LEU A 236 16.46 9.04 -3.56
C LEU A 236 17.18 10.08 -4.44
N GLN A 237 18.31 9.70 -5.04
CA GLN A 237 19.01 10.52 -6.03
C GLN A 237 18.17 10.71 -7.29
N GLY A 238 17.46 9.67 -7.73
CA GLY A 238 16.48 9.77 -8.80
C GLY A 238 15.38 10.78 -8.48
N TYR A 239 14.83 10.75 -7.27
CA TYR A 239 13.85 11.74 -6.83
C TYR A 239 14.44 13.17 -6.80
N ALA A 240 15.62 13.35 -6.20
CA ALA A 240 16.28 14.66 -6.12
C ALA A 240 16.53 15.25 -7.52
N ARG A 241 16.95 14.42 -8.48
CA ARG A 241 17.16 14.81 -9.89
C ARG A 241 15.87 15.35 -10.52
N HIS A 242 14.74 14.66 -10.37
CA HIS A 242 13.47 15.09 -10.94
C HIS A 242 12.79 16.24 -10.18
N LEU A 243 13.07 16.40 -8.89
CA LEU A 243 12.69 17.57 -8.10
C LEU A 243 13.54 18.81 -8.44
N GLY A 244 14.72 18.62 -9.05
CA GLY A 244 15.68 19.70 -9.32
C GLY A 244 16.31 20.30 -8.05
N ARG A 245 16.15 19.65 -6.89
CA ARG A 245 16.67 20.12 -5.59
C ARG A 245 16.65 19.01 -4.53
N GLY A 246 17.32 19.28 -3.41
CA GLY A 246 17.51 18.33 -2.33
C GLY A 246 18.78 17.52 -2.50
N ALA A 247 19.29 16.97 -1.42
CA ALA A 247 20.51 16.18 -1.39
C ALA A 247 20.28 14.81 -0.72
N VAL A 248 20.98 13.80 -1.16
CA VAL A 248 21.16 12.55 -0.44
C VAL A 248 22.49 12.61 0.29
N ARG A 249 22.45 12.45 1.60
CA ARG A 249 23.63 12.47 2.46
C ARG A 249 23.84 11.11 3.10
N PHE A 250 25.07 10.71 3.26
CA PHE A 250 25.41 9.48 3.95
C PHE A 250 25.91 9.77 5.36
N ALA A 251 25.53 8.92 6.30
CA ALA A 251 26.07 8.92 7.64
C ALA A 251 26.39 7.49 8.08
N PRO A 252 27.43 7.30 8.95
CA PRO A 252 27.74 5.96 9.44
C PRO A 252 26.50 5.29 10.04
N ALA A 253 26.21 4.05 9.63
CA ALA A 253 25.02 3.33 10.08
C ALA A 253 24.92 3.28 11.62
N ARG A 254 26.08 3.12 12.31
CA ARG A 254 26.14 3.14 13.79
C ARG A 254 25.62 4.44 14.43
N ASP A 255 25.73 5.58 13.74
CA ASP A 255 25.33 6.89 14.25
C ASP A 255 23.82 7.16 14.03
N LEU A 256 23.18 6.32 13.21
CA LEU A 256 21.76 6.35 12.91
C LEU A 256 20.98 5.20 13.57
N ALA A 257 21.70 4.19 14.08
CA ALA A 257 21.08 3.00 14.65
C ALA A 257 20.20 3.36 15.87
N PRO A 258 18.93 2.91 15.87
CA PRO A 258 18.09 3.09 17.04
C PRO A 258 18.58 2.23 18.20
N PRO A 259 18.32 2.64 19.46
CA PRO A 259 18.73 1.86 20.64
C PRO A 259 18.04 0.48 20.72
N VAL A 260 16.88 0.35 20.11
CA VAL A 260 16.12 -0.91 19.98
C VAL A 260 15.66 -1.07 18.54
N ALA A 261 15.87 -2.24 17.97
CA ALA A 261 15.42 -2.53 16.63
C ALA A 261 13.88 -2.45 16.53
N TYR A 262 13.37 -1.89 15.46
CA TYR A 262 11.92 -1.75 15.26
C TYR A 262 11.19 -3.09 15.29
N SER A 263 11.79 -4.12 14.70
CA SER A 263 11.27 -5.49 14.72
C SER A 263 11.13 -6.10 16.13
N GLN A 264 11.88 -5.57 17.10
CA GLN A 264 11.86 -5.99 18.50
C GLN A 264 10.96 -5.09 19.38
N MET A 265 10.51 -3.95 18.86
CA MET A 265 9.59 -3.10 19.60
C MET A 265 8.27 -3.83 19.79
N THR A 266 7.94 -4.15 21.03
CA THR A 266 6.60 -4.60 21.38
C THR A 266 5.64 -3.46 21.04
N ALA A 267 4.53 -3.80 20.36
CA ALA A 267 3.50 -2.80 20.12
C ALA A 267 3.08 -2.21 21.46
N VAL A 268 3.25 -0.91 21.62
CA VAL A 268 2.58 -0.18 22.70
C VAL A 268 1.10 -0.52 22.51
N GLU A 269 0.47 -1.04 23.56
CA GLU A 269 -0.98 -1.28 23.56
C GLU A 269 -1.62 0.02 23.08
N GLU A 270 -2.37 -0.09 21.97
CA GLU A 270 -3.18 1.02 21.50
C GLU A 270 -4.15 1.33 22.63
N SER A 271 -3.82 2.30 23.48
CA SER A 271 -4.79 2.80 24.44
C SER A 271 -5.95 3.34 23.63
N ASP A 272 -7.18 3.05 24.06
CA ASP A 272 -8.42 3.71 23.59
C ASP A 272 -8.42 5.22 23.91
N ALA A 273 -7.25 5.84 23.88
CA ALA A 273 -7.07 7.25 24.14
C ALA A 273 -7.88 8.04 23.11
N GLN A 274 -8.78 8.84 23.63
CA GLN A 274 -9.57 9.78 22.84
C GLN A 274 -8.63 10.56 21.89
N PRO A 275 -9.02 10.74 20.62
CA PRO A 275 -8.17 11.41 19.65
C PRO A 275 -7.78 12.79 20.18
N SER A 276 -6.50 13.11 20.14
CA SER A 276 -5.97 14.40 20.60
C SER A 276 -6.68 15.57 19.92
N LEU A 277 -6.70 16.74 20.57
CA LEU A 277 -7.32 17.94 19.99
C LEU A 277 -6.80 18.24 18.58
N ALA A 278 -5.51 18.02 18.33
CA ALA A 278 -4.87 18.14 17.01
C ALA A 278 -5.42 17.11 16.01
N ALA A 279 -5.70 15.87 16.45
CA ALA A 279 -6.32 14.85 15.61
C ALA A 279 -7.77 15.21 15.26
N ARG A 280 -8.52 15.80 16.20
CA ARG A 280 -9.91 16.28 15.97
C ARG A 280 -9.94 17.46 14.99
N ILE A 281 -9.08 18.46 15.15
CA ILE A 281 -8.95 19.61 14.23
C ILE A 281 -8.56 19.12 12.83
N SER A 282 -7.61 18.20 12.76
CA SER A 282 -7.16 17.56 11.53
C SER A 282 -8.29 16.76 10.84
N ALA A 283 -9.19 16.12 11.60
CA ALA A 283 -10.33 15.40 11.05
C ALA A 283 -11.38 16.38 10.46
N ILE A 284 -11.63 17.49 11.13
CA ILE A 284 -12.54 18.54 10.65
C ILE A 284 -11.98 19.20 9.38
N GLY A 285 -10.71 19.56 9.36
CA GLY A 285 -10.05 20.15 8.20
C GLY A 285 -10.06 19.22 6.96
N ARG A 286 -9.86 17.92 7.17
CA ARG A 286 -9.99 16.91 6.09
C ARG A 286 -11.43 16.73 5.62
N GLY A 287 -12.42 16.85 6.50
CA GLY A 287 -13.83 16.81 6.15
C GLY A 287 -14.25 17.99 5.27
N MET A 288 -13.75 19.20 5.55
CA MET A 288 -14.09 20.43 4.82
C MET A 288 -13.33 20.58 3.49
N LEU A 289 -12.05 20.25 3.43
CA LEU A 289 -11.17 20.48 2.29
C LEU A 289 -10.91 19.24 1.43
N GLY A 290 -11.33 18.05 1.91
CA GLY A 290 -10.95 16.77 1.34
C GLY A 290 -9.53 16.36 1.76
N HIS A 291 -9.32 15.04 1.88
CA HIS A 291 -8.07 14.50 2.42
C HIS A 291 -6.82 15.01 1.68
N GLN A 292 -6.83 14.99 0.36
CA GLN A 292 -5.65 15.39 -0.44
C GLN A 292 -5.32 16.89 -0.34
N ARG A 293 -6.35 17.76 -0.35
CA ARG A 293 -6.14 19.22 -0.22
C ARG A 293 -5.70 19.60 1.18
N PHE A 294 -6.26 18.98 2.20
CA PHE A 294 -5.85 19.19 3.58
C PHE A 294 -4.42 18.72 3.82
N GLU A 295 -4.05 17.53 3.37
CA GLU A 295 -2.69 17.02 3.46
C GLU A 295 -1.70 17.90 2.65
N ALA A 296 -2.10 18.40 1.49
CA ALA A 296 -1.31 19.36 0.73
C ALA A 296 -1.08 20.67 1.49
N LEU A 297 -2.12 21.20 2.17
CA LEU A 297 -2.01 22.39 3.02
C LEU A 297 -1.11 22.17 4.23
N VAL A 298 -1.26 21.02 4.90
CA VAL A 298 -0.39 20.64 6.04
C VAL A 298 1.05 20.47 5.57
N ARG A 299 1.26 19.84 4.41
CA ARG A 299 2.58 19.74 3.77
C ARG A 299 3.17 21.12 3.47
N MET A 300 2.39 22.01 2.87
CA MET A 300 2.84 23.37 2.54
C MET A 300 3.16 24.18 3.81
N ALA A 301 2.37 24.06 4.86
CA ALA A 301 2.65 24.71 6.15
C ALA A 301 3.93 24.15 6.80
N LYS A 302 4.12 22.83 6.80
CA LYS A 302 5.35 22.18 7.28
C LYS A 302 6.58 22.59 6.45
N ARG A 303 6.43 22.75 5.12
CA ARG A 303 7.51 23.27 4.25
C ARG A 303 7.95 24.68 4.65
N ARG A 304 7.01 25.57 4.94
CA ARG A 304 7.34 26.97 5.35
C ARG A 304 8.07 27.02 6.70
N LEU A 305 7.86 26.02 7.57
CA LEU A 305 8.47 25.94 8.90
C LEU A 305 9.82 25.19 8.92
N LYS A 306 10.19 24.46 7.85
CA LYS A 306 11.42 23.65 7.77
C LYS A 306 12.22 23.98 6.50
N HIS A 307 12.88 25.14 6.44
CA HIS A 307 13.94 25.37 5.47
C HIS A 307 15.28 24.93 6.08
N GLY A 308 15.97 24.01 5.37
CA GLY A 308 17.31 23.54 5.75
C GLY A 308 17.35 22.33 6.70
N GLY A 309 16.27 21.53 6.76
CA GLY A 309 16.22 20.33 7.60
C GLY A 309 16.77 19.09 6.91
N GLU A 310 17.30 18.14 7.72
CA GLU A 310 17.64 16.79 7.30
C GLU A 310 16.54 15.82 7.75
N MET A 311 16.04 14.98 6.81
CA MET A 311 15.22 13.84 7.14
C MET A 311 16.14 12.68 7.50
N ARG A 312 16.18 12.31 8.76
CA ARG A 312 16.87 11.13 9.25
C ARG A 312 15.90 9.94 9.33
N PRO A 313 16.35 8.71 9.08
CA PRO A 313 15.49 7.55 9.18
C PRO A 313 15.02 7.36 10.63
N ASP A 314 13.72 7.11 10.79
CA ASP A 314 13.17 6.57 12.03
C ASP A 314 13.60 5.08 12.21
N PRO A 315 13.33 4.44 13.35
CA PRO A 315 13.75 3.05 13.58
C PRO A 315 13.26 2.05 12.51
N HIS A 316 12.06 2.22 12.00
CA HIS A 316 11.51 1.35 10.95
C HIS A 316 12.24 1.56 9.62
N LEU A 317 12.39 2.80 9.21
CA LEU A 317 13.06 3.14 7.97
C LEU A 317 14.55 2.76 8.03
N TYR A 318 15.19 2.93 9.21
CA TYR A 318 16.58 2.51 9.41
C TYR A 318 16.75 1.01 9.16
N GLU A 319 15.90 0.15 9.78
CA GLU A 319 15.96 -1.30 9.54
C GLU A 319 15.86 -1.65 8.06
N LEU A 320 14.93 -1.01 7.34
CA LEU A 320 14.76 -1.23 5.90
C LEU A 320 15.97 -0.75 5.10
N MET A 321 16.56 0.40 5.48
CA MET A 321 17.70 0.98 4.75
C MET A 321 19.01 0.22 4.93
N VAL A 322 19.17 -0.55 5.99
CA VAL A 322 20.38 -1.38 6.21
C VAL A 322 20.15 -2.85 5.83
N ALA A 323 18.93 -3.23 5.53
CA ALA A 323 18.55 -4.61 5.26
C ALA A 323 19.17 -5.15 3.97
N LYS A 324 19.53 -6.44 3.99
CA LYS A 324 20.12 -7.17 2.85
C LYS A 324 19.30 -8.41 2.47
N GLY A 325 18.09 -8.52 3.02
CA GLY A 325 17.20 -9.63 2.71
C GLY A 325 16.69 -9.61 1.27
N SER A 326 16.08 -10.70 0.87
CA SER A 326 15.48 -10.88 -0.46
C SER A 326 14.07 -11.44 -0.36
N CYS A 327 13.25 -11.12 -1.34
CA CYS A 327 11.88 -11.62 -1.44
C CYS A 327 11.52 -11.81 -2.92
N PRO A 328 11.94 -12.95 -3.52
CA PRO A 328 11.67 -13.24 -4.92
C PRO A 328 10.16 -13.42 -5.16
N SER A 329 9.71 -13.07 -6.37
CA SER A 329 8.31 -13.23 -6.79
C SER A 329 8.12 -14.48 -7.66
N ASP A 330 8.85 -15.57 -7.37
CA ASP A 330 8.85 -16.76 -8.22
C ASP A 330 7.49 -17.43 -8.28
N ALA A 331 6.78 -17.51 -7.15
CA ALA A 331 5.42 -18.04 -7.12
C ALA A 331 4.45 -17.17 -7.93
N ALA A 332 4.54 -15.84 -7.84
CA ALA A 332 3.74 -14.94 -8.64
C ALA A 332 4.07 -15.05 -10.14
N ARG A 333 5.34 -15.20 -10.49
CA ARG A 333 5.78 -15.44 -11.89
C ARG A 333 5.17 -16.73 -12.43
N ALA A 334 5.31 -17.82 -11.72
CA ALA A 334 4.81 -19.13 -12.12
C ALA A 334 3.28 -19.17 -12.19
N ARG A 335 2.61 -18.56 -11.22
CA ARG A 335 1.17 -18.69 -11.04
C ARG A 335 0.36 -17.68 -11.84
N LEU A 336 0.82 -16.42 -11.88
CA LEU A 336 0.13 -15.31 -12.54
C LEU A 336 0.71 -14.95 -13.91
N GLY A 337 1.84 -15.53 -14.30
CA GLY A 337 2.65 -14.97 -15.40
C GLY A 337 3.15 -13.54 -15.05
N TYR A 338 3.31 -13.24 -13.75
CA TYR A 338 3.73 -11.93 -13.30
C TYR A 338 5.11 -11.57 -13.84
N ALA A 339 5.19 -10.48 -14.58
CA ALA A 339 6.42 -9.97 -15.17
C ALA A 339 6.49 -8.46 -14.87
N PRO A 340 7.09 -8.06 -13.75
CA PRO A 340 7.20 -6.64 -13.40
C PRO A 340 7.95 -5.91 -14.52
N ALA A 341 7.35 -4.83 -14.99
CA ALA A 341 7.82 -4.11 -16.16
C ALA A 341 8.60 -2.83 -15.81
N TYR A 342 8.55 -2.41 -14.55
CA TYR A 342 9.15 -1.17 -14.07
C TYR A 342 10.39 -1.47 -13.22
N ASP A 343 11.57 -1.41 -13.85
CA ASP A 343 12.83 -1.23 -13.14
C ASP A 343 12.93 0.17 -12.52
N LEU A 344 14.01 0.46 -11.83
CA LEU A 344 14.20 1.76 -11.17
C LEU A 344 14.16 2.93 -12.19
N GLU A 345 14.84 2.81 -13.33
CA GLU A 345 14.91 3.91 -14.30
C GLU A 345 13.58 4.18 -14.97
N ARG A 346 12.89 3.14 -15.40
CA ARG A 346 11.57 3.27 -16.00
C ARG A 346 10.55 3.85 -15.03
N GLY A 347 10.55 3.38 -13.78
CA GLY A 347 9.66 3.90 -12.75
C GLY A 347 9.95 5.35 -12.40
N LEU A 348 11.23 5.76 -12.32
CA LEU A 348 11.62 7.16 -12.12
C LEU A 348 11.20 8.05 -13.30
N SER A 349 11.34 7.56 -14.53
CA SER A 349 10.91 8.27 -15.73
C SER A 349 9.40 8.50 -15.76
N ASP A 350 8.61 7.47 -15.43
CA ASP A 350 7.15 7.59 -15.32
C ASP A 350 6.72 8.53 -14.18
N LEU A 351 7.48 8.54 -13.08
CA LEU A 351 7.21 9.36 -11.91
C LEU A 351 7.63 10.84 -12.10
N ALA A 352 8.54 11.15 -13.03
CA ALA A 352 9.12 12.48 -13.22
C ALA A 352 8.11 13.62 -13.30
N PRO A 353 7.02 13.54 -14.12
CA PRO A 353 6.03 14.61 -14.19
C PRO A 353 5.31 14.87 -12.86
N TYR A 354 5.15 13.83 -12.04
CA TYR A 354 4.57 13.97 -10.71
C TYR A 354 5.51 14.73 -9.76
N LEU A 355 6.78 14.33 -9.69
CA LEU A 355 7.78 14.98 -8.84
C LEU A 355 7.98 16.44 -9.22
N GLN A 356 8.04 16.76 -10.51
CA GLN A 356 8.15 18.15 -11.00
C GLN A 356 6.96 19.03 -10.57
N ARG A 357 5.74 18.48 -10.48
CA ARG A 357 4.58 19.23 -9.95
C ARG A 357 4.68 19.52 -8.46
N LEU A 358 5.42 18.73 -7.70
CA LEU A 358 5.62 18.95 -6.26
C LEU A 358 6.52 20.17 -5.97
N THR A 359 7.25 20.66 -6.95
CA THR A 359 8.14 21.84 -6.81
C THR A 359 7.47 23.16 -7.17
N ARG A 360 6.35 23.11 -7.86
CA ARG A 360 5.50 24.26 -8.21
C ARG A 360 4.51 24.55 -7.08
#